data_11becd5a76cfa2f422c584e5041af66d
#
_entry.id   11becd5a76cfa2f422c584e5041af66d
#
_cell.length_a   1.000
_cell.length_b   1.000
_cell.length_c   1.000
_cell.angle_alpha   90.00
_cell.angle_beta   90.00
_cell.angle_gamma   90.00
#
_symmetry.space_group_name_H-M   'P 1'
#
loop_
_entity.id
_entity.type
_entity.pdbx_description
1 polymer ?
#
loop_
_entity_poly.entity_id
_entity_poly.type
_entity_poly.pdbx_seq_one_letter_code
_entity_poly.pdbx_strand_id
1 'polypeptide(L)'
;MAAMPLTLLWVMYLLPSHFALPLPQEAGDMNKLKWEQAQDYLQRFYFLDSKTKDANSFKDKLKVMQKFFHLPLTGKLSSYIIEIMQKPRCGVPDVAAYSLFTNKPKWTSNVITYRIISYTSDLPRIKVDEIVAKALSLWSKEIPLSFRRIRFGTADIEIGFARGAHGDFNPFDGPGNILAHAFPPGPGLGGDVHFDKDEYWTDGSSLGNNFLYAATHELGHSLGLSHSNNPNAVMYPTYEIADFQSFKLARDDVESIQELYGKRSD
;
A
#
# COMPACT_ATOMS: atom_id res chain seq x y z
N MET A 1 12.73 -59.98 21.83
CA MET A 1 12.41 -58.55 21.87
C MET A 1 13.12 -57.90 20.69
N ALA A 2 12.42 -57.67 19.60
CA ALA A 2 12.97 -57.11 18.37
C ALA A 2 12.60 -55.59 18.30
N ALA A 3 13.62 -54.76 18.17
CA ALA A 3 13.45 -53.29 18.04
C ALA A 3 13.05 -52.96 16.60
N MET A 4 11.98 -52.26 16.41
CA MET A 4 11.55 -51.68 15.13
C MET A 4 12.34 -50.39 14.86
N PRO A 5 12.81 -50.13 13.64
CA PRO A 5 13.42 -48.85 13.26
C PRO A 5 12.36 -47.80 12.99
N LEU A 6 12.57 -46.60 13.57
CA LEU A 6 11.80 -45.38 13.27
C LEU A 6 12.16 -44.88 11.87
N THR A 7 11.24 -44.99 10.92
CA THR A 7 11.36 -44.33 9.62
C THR A 7 10.96 -42.88 9.75
N LEU A 8 11.93 -41.96 9.63
CA LEU A 8 11.71 -40.55 9.48
C LEU A 8 11.04 -40.27 8.11
N LEU A 9 9.77 -39.87 8.14
CA LEU A 9 9.11 -39.30 6.96
C LEU A 9 9.61 -37.86 6.77
N TRP A 10 10.44 -37.65 5.74
CA TRP A 10 10.75 -36.35 5.22
C TRP A 10 9.52 -35.82 4.45
N VAL A 11 8.80 -34.88 5.06
CA VAL A 11 7.79 -34.07 4.34
C VAL A 11 8.55 -33.04 3.54
N MET A 12 8.75 -33.29 2.27
CA MET A 12 9.21 -32.29 1.32
C MET A 12 8.06 -31.24 1.13
N TYR A 13 8.22 -30.07 1.73
CA TYR A 13 7.43 -28.92 1.34
C TYR A 13 7.81 -28.56 -0.10
N LEU A 14 6.93 -28.91 -1.03
CA LEU A 14 6.98 -28.40 -2.40
C LEU A 14 6.63 -26.90 -2.32
N LEU A 15 7.65 -26.06 -2.37
CA LEU A 15 7.45 -24.64 -2.64
C LEU A 15 6.71 -24.51 -3.98
N PRO A 16 5.68 -23.67 -4.09
CA PRO A 16 5.01 -23.44 -5.36
C PRO A 16 6.03 -22.92 -6.35
N SER A 17 6.27 -23.70 -7.41
CA SER A 17 7.08 -23.26 -8.55
C SER A 17 6.40 -22.03 -9.17
N HIS A 18 6.99 -20.85 -8.99
CA HIS A 18 6.59 -19.65 -9.69
C HIS A 18 6.75 -19.88 -11.18
N PHE A 19 5.64 -20.02 -11.90
CA PHE A 19 5.64 -20.12 -13.35
C PHE A 19 5.87 -18.73 -13.94
N ALA A 20 7.14 -18.37 -14.14
CA ALA A 20 7.50 -17.14 -14.82
C ALA A 20 7.07 -17.19 -16.31
N LEU A 21 6.58 -16.07 -16.83
CA LEU A 21 6.36 -15.89 -18.26
C LEU A 21 7.72 -15.98 -19.01
N PRO A 22 7.74 -16.55 -20.22
CA PRO A 22 8.98 -16.56 -21.01
C PRO A 22 9.42 -15.14 -21.36
N LEU A 23 10.73 -14.88 -21.25
CA LEU A 23 11.31 -13.59 -21.63
C LEU A 23 11.01 -13.29 -23.12
N PRO A 24 10.60 -12.05 -23.45
CA PRO A 24 10.50 -11.64 -24.84
C PRO A 24 11.84 -11.71 -25.53
N GLN A 25 11.87 -12.18 -26.77
CA GLN A 25 13.08 -12.36 -27.58
C GLN A 25 13.86 -11.07 -27.88
N GLU A 26 13.26 -9.88 -27.61
CA GLU A 26 13.86 -8.54 -27.86
C GLU A 26 14.50 -7.89 -26.62
N ALA A 27 14.63 -8.60 -25.51
CA ALA A 27 15.14 -8.04 -24.24
C ALA A 27 16.68 -8.11 -24.17
N GLY A 28 17.38 -7.41 -25.05
CA GLY A 28 18.84 -7.42 -25.11
C GLY A 28 19.58 -6.98 -23.83
N ASP A 29 18.94 -6.24 -22.90
CA ASP A 29 19.53 -5.76 -21.64
C ASP A 29 18.69 -6.13 -20.40
N MET A 30 17.58 -6.86 -20.55
CA MET A 30 16.69 -7.22 -19.46
C MET A 30 17.03 -8.61 -18.93
N ASN A 31 17.65 -8.67 -17.75
CA ASN A 31 17.93 -9.96 -17.13
C ASN A 31 16.64 -10.61 -16.57
N LYS A 32 16.69 -11.92 -16.34
CA LYS A 32 15.56 -12.71 -15.82
C LYS A 32 14.97 -12.12 -14.51
N LEU A 33 15.83 -11.64 -13.62
CA LEU A 33 15.43 -11.08 -12.33
C LEU A 33 14.53 -9.81 -12.49
N LYS A 34 14.92 -8.89 -13.37
CA LYS A 34 14.11 -7.68 -13.64
C LYS A 34 12.76 -8.01 -14.28
N TRP A 35 12.72 -9.06 -15.10
CA TRP A 35 11.48 -9.54 -15.68
C TRP A 35 10.54 -10.12 -14.62
N GLU A 36 11.05 -10.95 -13.72
CA GLU A 36 10.30 -11.51 -12.60
C GLU A 36 9.77 -10.40 -11.68
N GLN A 37 10.60 -9.43 -11.33
CA GLN A 37 10.18 -8.25 -10.57
C GLN A 37 9.03 -7.49 -11.23
N ALA A 38 9.10 -7.29 -12.55
CA ALA A 38 8.03 -6.59 -13.27
C ALA A 38 6.72 -7.41 -13.29
N GLN A 39 6.81 -8.75 -13.38
CA GLN A 39 5.65 -9.62 -13.30
C GLN A 39 5.00 -9.52 -11.91
N ASP A 40 5.77 -9.67 -10.84
CA ASP A 40 5.28 -9.59 -9.46
C ASP A 40 4.63 -8.24 -9.19
N TYR A 41 5.26 -7.15 -9.65
CA TYR A 41 4.69 -5.81 -9.56
C TYR A 41 3.33 -5.70 -10.26
N LEU A 42 3.23 -6.15 -11.51
CA LEU A 42 1.98 -6.10 -12.27
C LEU A 42 0.91 -7.04 -11.70
N GLN A 43 1.30 -8.18 -11.12
CA GLN A 43 0.36 -9.08 -10.42
C GLN A 43 -0.21 -8.37 -9.19
N ARG A 44 0.62 -7.76 -8.37
CA ARG A 44 0.23 -7.13 -7.12
C ARG A 44 -0.61 -5.87 -7.34
N PHE A 45 -0.19 -4.99 -8.23
CA PHE A 45 -0.76 -3.65 -8.35
C PHE A 45 -1.72 -3.46 -9.54
N TYR A 46 -1.69 -4.36 -10.52
CA TYR A 46 -2.48 -4.26 -11.76
C TYR A 46 -3.27 -5.52 -12.09
N PHE A 47 -3.32 -6.48 -11.16
CA PHE A 47 -4.06 -7.74 -11.29
C PHE A 47 -3.69 -8.52 -12.56
N LEU A 48 -2.39 -8.64 -12.85
CA LEU A 48 -1.91 -9.57 -13.85
C LEU A 48 -2.18 -11.00 -13.35
N ASP A 49 -2.91 -11.80 -14.13
CA ASP A 49 -3.18 -13.18 -13.74
C ASP A 49 -1.89 -14.02 -13.81
N SER A 50 -1.47 -14.56 -12.68
CA SER A 50 -0.29 -15.41 -12.56
C SER A 50 -0.38 -16.72 -13.36
N LYS A 51 -1.60 -17.17 -13.70
CA LYS A 51 -1.85 -18.39 -14.48
C LYS A 51 -1.80 -18.13 -15.99
N THR A 52 -1.91 -16.90 -16.42
CA THR A 52 -1.92 -16.54 -17.85
C THR A 52 -0.48 -16.44 -18.35
N LYS A 53 -0.10 -17.37 -19.23
CA LYS A 53 1.18 -17.30 -19.98
C LYS A 53 1.07 -16.41 -21.23
N ASP A 54 0.05 -15.57 -21.32
CA ASP A 54 -0.19 -14.71 -22.46
C ASP A 54 0.65 -13.43 -22.38
N ALA A 55 1.62 -13.30 -23.27
CA ALA A 55 2.44 -12.12 -23.41
C ALA A 55 1.62 -10.84 -23.68
N ASN A 56 0.45 -10.96 -24.30
CA ASN A 56 -0.45 -9.83 -24.54
C ASN A 56 -1.04 -9.32 -23.21
N SER A 57 -1.39 -10.22 -22.28
CA SER A 57 -1.86 -9.84 -20.95
C SER A 57 -0.82 -9.01 -20.17
N PHE A 58 0.44 -9.41 -20.18
CA PHE A 58 1.54 -8.64 -19.59
C PHE A 58 1.67 -7.25 -20.23
N LYS A 59 1.72 -7.20 -21.57
CA LYS A 59 1.82 -5.96 -22.34
C LYS A 59 0.66 -5.00 -22.06
N ASP A 60 -0.55 -5.53 -21.93
CA ASP A 60 -1.74 -4.72 -21.68
C ASP A 60 -1.73 -4.17 -20.24
N LYS A 61 -1.37 -4.99 -19.23
CA LYS A 61 -1.20 -4.52 -17.85
C LYS A 61 -0.07 -3.49 -17.72
N LEU A 62 1.03 -3.69 -18.44
CA LEU A 62 2.10 -2.70 -18.49
C LEU A 62 1.64 -1.37 -19.10
N LYS A 63 0.80 -1.38 -20.14
CA LYS A 63 0.21 -0.15 -20.68
C LYS A 63 -0.73 0.54 -19.68
N VAL A 64 -1.48 -0.24 -18.87
CA VAL A 64 -2.31 0.33 -17.80
C VAL A 64 -1.45 1.05 -16.77
N MET A 65 -0.35 0.42 -16.34
CA MET A 65 0.65 1.06 -15.47
C MET A 65 1.24 2.31 -16.11
N GLN A 66 1.69 2.22 -17.37
CA GLN A 66 2.24 3.36 -18.10
C GLN A 66 1.25 4.51 -18.19
N LYS A 67 -0.04 4.23 -18.42
CA LYS A 67 -1.09 5.24 -18.41
C LYS A 67 -1.25 5.90 -17.05
N PHE A 68 -1.24 5.11 -15.97
CA PHE A 68 -1.36 5.60 -14.61
C PHE A 68 -0.24 6.56 -14.25
N PHE A 69 1.00 6.21 -14.59
CA PHE A 69 2.20 7.03 -14.35
C PHE A 69 2.48 8.08 -15.42
N HIS A 70 1.53 8.36 -16.34
CA HIS A 70 1.67 9.31 -17.44
C HIS A 70 2.89 9.05 -18.35
N LEU A 71 3.23 7.78 -18.56
CA LEU A 71 4.32 7.35 -19.40
C LEU A 71 3.85 7.05 -20.83
N PRO A 72 4.77 7.04 -21.83
CA PRO A 72 4.44 6.57 -23.17
C PRO A 72 3.89 5.14 -23.17
N LEU A 73 2.75 4.91 -23.81
CA LEU A 73 2.02 3.62 -23.82
C LEU A 73 2.65 2.59 -24.77
N THR A 74 3.91 2.28 -24.56
CA THR A 74 4.67 1.37 -25.45
C THR A 74 4.33 -0.11 -25.22
N GLY A 75 3.92 -0.48 -24.00
CA GLY A 75 3.80 -1.87 -23.56
C GLY A 75 5.13 -2.60 -23.56
N LYS A 76 6.26 -1.87 -23.56
CA LYS A 76 7.62 -2.42 -23.50
C LYS A 76 8.24 -2.08 -22.14
N LEU A 77 8.89 -3.08 -21.53
CA LEU A 77 9.64 -2.90 -20.29
C LEU A 77 10.97 -2.19 -20.62
N SER A 78 11.35 -1.21 -19.82
CA SER A 78 12.62 -0.47 -19.94
C SER A 78 13.26 -0.33 -18.56
N SER A 79 14.54 0.06 -18.50
CA SER A 79 15.23 0.34 -17.24
C SER A 79 14.51 1.41 -16.42
N TYR A 80 14.00 2.44 -17.07
CA TYR A 80 13.24 3.52 -16.42
C TYR A 80 11.92 3.01 -15.78
N ILE A 81 11.21 2.09 -16.44
CA ILE A 81 10.02 1.48 -15.87
C ILE A 81 10.36 0.62 -14.65
N ILE A 82 11.47 -0.13 -14.70
CA ILE A 82 11.96 -0.89 -13.56
C ILE A 82 12.31 0.03 -12.39
N GLU A 83 12.95 1.17 -12.63
CA GLU A 83 13.23 2.17 -11.58
C GLU A 83 11.95 2.67 -10.91
N ILE A 84 10.88 2.91 -11.67
CA ILE A 84 9.58 3.29 -11.11
C ILE A 84 9.00 2.15 -10.25
N MET A 85 9.10 0.90 -10.73
CA MET A 85 8.61 -0.28 -9.99
C MET A 85 9.37 -0.54 -8.69
N GLN A 86 10.60 -0.06 -8.57
CA GLN A 86 11.46 -0.22 -7.40
C GLN A 86 11.37 0.92 -6.39
N LYS A 87 10.58 1.97 -6.69
CA LYS A 87 10.38 3.07 -5.74
C LYS A 87 9.62 2.57 -4.50
N PRO A 88 10.01 3.06 -3.29
CA PRO A 88 9.22 2.84 -2.08
C PRO A 88 7.77 3.30 -2.27
N ARG A 89 6.82 2.48 -1.86
CA ARG A 89 5.41 2.73 -2.18
C ARG A 89 4.41 2.13 -1.18
N CYS A 90 3.16 2.54 -1.32
CA CYS A 90 2.01 1.91 -0.71
C CYS A 90 1.72 0.52 -1.33
N GLY A 91 1.30 -0.43 -0.49
CA GLY A 91 0.97 -1.80 -0.89
C GLY A 91 -0.43 -1.98 -1.51
N VAL A 92 -1.26 -0.93 -1.52
CA VAL A 92 -2.58 -0.96 -2.15
C VAL A 92 -2.45 -0.97 -3.67
N PRO A 93 -3.29 -1.71 -4.43
CA PRO A 93 -3.29 -1.69 -5.89
C PRO A 93 -3.61 -0.32 -6.50
N ASP A 94 -2.94 0.02 -7.61
CA ASP A 94 -3.13 1.31 -8.31
C ASP A 94 -4.44 1.37 -9.10
N VAL A 95 -4.94 0.22 -9.52
CA VAL A 95 -6.21 0.10 -10.21
C VAL A 95 -7.22 -0.55 -9.29
N ALA A 96 -8.40 0.03 -9.16
CA ALA A 96 -9.47 -0.60 -8.41
C ALA A 96 -9.80 -1.96 -9.07
N ALA A 97 -10.03 -2.98 -8.25
CA ALA A 97 -10.70 -4.19 -8.72
C ALA A 97 -12.14 -3.81 -9.08
N TYR A 98 -12.33 -3.23 -10.24
CA TYR A 98 -13.57 -2.59 -10.71
C TYR A 98 -14.83 -3.47 -10.64
N SER A 99 -14.65 -4.77 -10.42
CA SER A 99 -15.75 -5.74 -10.38
C SER A 99 -16.29 -6.04 -8.98
N LEU A 100 -15.63 -5.60 -7.91
CA LEU A 100 -16.03 -5.98 -6.55
C LEU A 100 -16.77 -4.88 -5.77
N PHE A 101 -16.65 -3.62 -6.16
CA PHE A 101 -17.31 -2.52 -5.44
C PHE A 101 -18.12 -1.65 -6.40
N THR A 102 -19.41 -1.94 -6.51
CA THR A 102 -20.39 -1.09 -7.21
C THR A 102 -20.59 0.26 -6.53
N ASN A 103 -20.19 0.38 -5.24
CA ASN A 103 -20.22 1.62 -4.48
C ASN A 103 -18.82 1.86 -3.87
N LYS A 104 -18.32 3.09 -3.96
CA LYS A 104 -17.10 3.50 -3.26
C LYS A 104 -17.30 3.27 -1.75
N PRO A 105 -16.49 2.43 -1.07
CA PRO A 105 -16.66 2.17 0.36
C PRO A 105 -16.42 3.46 1.14
N LYS A 106 -17.30 3.76 2.10
CA LYS A 106 -17.16 4.91 2.98
C LYS A 106 -17.75 4.65 4.35
N TRP A 107 -17.26 5.31 5.36
CA TRP A 107 -17.83 5.30 6.68
C TRP A 107 -19.21 5.94 6.68
N THR A 108 -20.16 5.35 7.40
CA THR A 108 -21.52 5.88 7.55
C THR A 108 -21.70 6.66 8.85
N SER A 109 -20.80 6.47 9.83
CA SER A 109 -20.76 7.25 11.07
C SER A 109 -19.96 8.54 10.86
N ASN A 110 -20.40 9.64 11.50
CA ASN A 110 -19.65 10.89 11.51
C ASN A 110 -18.53 10.93 12.58
N VAL A 111 -18.51 9.97 13.50
CA VAL A 111 -17.48 9.81 14.51
C VAL A 111 -16.82 8.46 14.31
N ILE A 112 -15.56 8.46 13.92
CA ILE A 112 -14.76 7.25 13.68
C ILE A 112 -13.80 7.08 14.85
N THR A 113 -13.81 5.91 15.46
CA THR A 113 -12.86 5.58 16.51
C THR A 113 -11.58 5.02 15.92
N TYR A 114 -10.43 5.36 16.53
CA TYR A 114 -9.16 4.76 16.14
C TYR A 114 -8.32 4.32 17.34
N ARG A 115 -7.46 3.32 17.14
CA ARG A 115 -6.56 2.79 18.15
C ARG A 115 -5.20 2.45 17.52
N ILE A 116 -4.11 2.84 18.19
CA ILE A 116 -2.76 2.41 17.81
C ILE A 116 -2.45 1.16 18.63
N ILE A 117 -2.31 0.02 17.93
CA ILE A 117 -2.18 -1.32 18.54
C ILE A 117 -0.71 -1.73 18.72
N SER A 118 0.19 -1.21 17.87
CA SER A 118 1.64 -1.46 17.97
C SER A 118 2.44 -0.26 17.48
N TYR A 119 3.74 -0.21 17.81
CA TYR A 119 4.62 0.94 17.55
C TYR A 119 5.93 0.48 16.93
N THR A 120 6.59 1.39 16.18
CA THR A 120 7.98 1.26 15.78
C THR A 120 8.93 1.57 16.94
N SER A 121 10.19 1.11 16.83
CA SER A 121 11.28 1.51 17.72
C SER A 121 11.95 2.83 17.32
N ASP A 122 11.72 3.32 16.09
CA ASP A 122 12.45 4.44 15.50
C ASP A 122 11.97 5.79 16.01
N LEU A 123 10.72 5.83 16.46
CA LEU A 123 10.09 7.04 17.00
C LEU A 123 9.56 6.80 18.42
N PRO A 124 9.67 7.79 19.31
CA PRO A 124 8.98 7.76 20.60
C PRO A 124 7.46 7.56 20.40
N ARG A 125 6.83 6.75 21.26
CA ARG A 125 5.38 6.48 21.17
C ARG A 125 4.54 7.75 21.12
N ILE A 126 4.90 8.75 21.93
CA ILE A 126 4.19 10.04 21.93
C ILE A 126 4.29 10.73 20.57
N LYS A 127 5.42 10.61 19.89
CA LYS A 127 5.61 11.18 18.54
C LYS A 127 4.76 10.47 17.50
N VAL A 128 4.66 9.14 17.56
CA VAL A 128 3.74 8.36 16.70
C VAL A 128 2.28 8.79 16.94
N ASP A 129 1.89 8.94 18.21
CA ASP A 129 0.56 9.41 18.61
C ASP A 129 0.23 10.79 18.03
N GLU A 130 1.17 11.74 18.13
CA GLU A 130 1.04 13.10 17.60
C GLU A 130 0.93 13.11 16.07
N ILE A 131 1.74 12.31 15.39
CA ILE A 131 1.76 12.23 13.92
C ILE A 131 0.45 11.63 13.40
N VAL A 132 -0.03 10.54 13.98
CA VAL A 132 -1.33 9.94 13.61
C VAL A 132 -2.47 10.94 13.82
N ALA A 133 -2.51 11.62 14.97
CA ALA A 133 -3.52 12.62 15.23
C ALA A 133 -3.46 13.79 14.23
N LYS A 134 -2.25 14.22 13.83
CA LYS A 134 -2.03 15.25 12.81
C LYS A 134 -2.52 14.78 11.44
N ALA A 135 -2.21 13.55 11.03
CA ALA A 135 -2.65 12.97 9.76
C ALA A 135 -4.19 12.91 9.68
N LEU A 136 -4.86 12.42 10.72
CA LEU A 136 -6.33 12.42 10.82
C LEU A 136 -6.91 13.84 10.80
N SER A 137 -6.22 14.80 11.43
CA SER A 137 -6.65 16.22 11.43
C SER A 137 -6.59 16.85 10.03
N LEU A 138 -5.66 16.44 9.17
CA LEU A 138 -5.59 16.93 7.78
C LEU A 138 -6.88 16.57 7.02
N TRP A 139 -7.33 15.32 7.13
CA TRP A 139 -8.56 14.85 6.50
C TRP A 139 -9.81 15.46 7.14
N SER A 140 -9.88 15.47 8.48
CA SER A 140 -11.08 15.98 9.18
C SER A 140 -11.35 17.47 9.00
N LYS A 141 -10.37 18.24 8.57
CA LYS A 141 -10.58 19.66 8.20
C LYS A 141 -11.38 19.81 6.91
N GLU A 142 -11.31 18.83 6.03
CA GLU A 142 -11.92 18.89 4.70
C GLU A 142 -13.33 18.29 4.66
N ILE A 143 -13.67 17.37 5.59
CA ILE A 143 -14.89 16.57 5.56
C ILE A 143 -15.61 16.55 6.91
N PRO A 144 -16.94 16.27 6.97
CA PRO A 144 -17.72 16.25 8.21
C PRO A 144 -17.49 14.98 9.06
N LEU A 145 -16.28 14.40 9.03
CA LEU A 145 -15.90 13.33 9.94
C LEU A 145 -15.06 13.87 11.10
N SER A 146 -15.22 13.25 12.26
CA SER A 146 -14.39 13.47 13.43
C SER A 146 -13.79 12.14 13.90
N PHE A 147 -12.57 12.20 14.45
CA PHE A 147 -11.83 11.03 14.87
C PHE A 147 -11.64 11.03 16.38
N ARG A 148 -11.98 9.91 17.03
CA ARG A 148 -11.86 9.75 18.47
C ARG A 148 -10.94 8.58 18.79
N ARG A 149 -9.83 8.89 19.45
CA ARG A 149 -8.92 7.85 19.94
C ARG A 149 -9.55 7.07 21.09
N ILE A 150 -9.44 5.75 21.03
CA ILE A 150 -9.74 4.86 22.15
C ILE A 150 -8.49 4.09 22.57
N ARG A 151 -8.42 3.67 23.82
CA ARG A 151 -7.26 2.92 24.35
C ARG A 151 -7.55 1.44 24.53
N PHE A 152 -8.81 1.08 24.66
CA PHE A 152 -9.29 -0.29 24.92
C PHE A 152 -10.49 -0.61 24.03
N GLY A 153 -10.71 -1.89 23.78
CA GLY A 153 -11.77 -2.36 22.91
C GLY A 153 -11.38 -2.34 21.44
N THR A 154 -12.30 -2.68 20.55
CA THR A 154 -12.14 -2.65 19.10
C THR A 154 -12.46 -1.26 18.58
N ALA A 155 -11.59 -0.69 17.77
CA ALA A 155 -11.81 0.58 17.08
C ALA A 155 -12.36 0.34 15.66
N ASP A 156 -12.89 1.38 15.04
CA ASP A 156 -13.23 1.34 13.61
C ASP A 156 -11.97 1.27 12.73
N ILE A 157 -10.86 1.88 13.19
CA ILE A 157 -9.55 1.89 12.53
C ILE A 157 -8.50 1.40 13.53
N GLU A 158 -7.87 0.28 13.28
CA GLU A 158 -6.70 -0.17 14.04
C GLU A 158 -5.41 0.14 13.26
N ILE A 159 -4.46 0.78 13.95
CA ILE A 159 -3.22 1.26 13.34
C ILE A 159 -2.06 0.51 13.99
N GLY A 160 -1.24 -0.16 13.17
CA GLY A 160 -0.17 -0.98 13.70
C GLY A 160 1.09 -1.02 12.85
N PHE A 161 2.22 -1.34 13.53
CA PHE A 161 3.50 -1.66 12.89
C PHE A 161 3.72 -3.16 12.98
N ALA A 162 3.98 -3.82 11.85
CA ALA A 162 4.15 -5.26 11.73
C ALA A 162 5.31 -5.62 10.81
N ARG A 163 5.74 -6.89 10.80
CA ARG A 163 6.78 -7.43 9.93
C ARG A 163 6.24 -8.62 9.17
N GLY A 164 6.68 -8.80 7.93
CA GLY A 164 6.37 -9.97 7.14
C GLY A 164 4.88 -10.34 7.16
N ALA A 165 4.57 -11.62 7.37
CA ALA A 165 3.18 -12.09 7.52
C ALA A 165 2.62 -11.67 8.89
N HIS A 166 1.51 -10.93 8.89
CA HIS A 166 0.92 -10.35 10.10
C HIS A 166 -0.61 -10.53 10.20
N GLY A 167 -1.15 -11.51 9.49
CA GLY A 167 -2.53 -11.99 9.67
C GLY A 167 -3.58 -11.38 8.75
N ASP A 168 -3.19 -10.50 7.83
CA ASP A 168 -4.09 -9.81 6.89
C ASP A 168 -3.95 -10.27 5.42
N PHE A 169 -3.15 -11.30 5.17
CA PHE A 169 -2.84 -11.88 3.85
C PHE A 169 -2.04 -10.97 2.91
N ASN A 170 -1.56 -9.82 3.36
CA ASN A 170 -0.71 -8.89 2.62
C ASN A 170 0.65 -8.75 3.34
N PRO A 171 1.54 -9.75 3.28
CA PRO A 171 2.80 -9.71 4.01
C PRO A 171 3.67 -8.56 3.53
N PHE A 172 4.39 -7.95 4.48
CA PHE A 172 5.47 -7.01 4.18
C PHE A 172 6.71 -7.73 3.67
N ASP A 173 7.54 -7.02 2.93
CA ASP A 173 8.69 -7.56 2.19
C ASP A 173 10.06 -7.14 2.78
N GLY A 174 10.05 -6.50 3.94
CA GLY A 174 11.26 -5.99 4.61
C GLY A 174 11.67 -4.61 4.08
N PRO A 175 12.89 -4.16 4.35
CA PRO A 175 13.31 -2.80 4.05
C PRO A 175 13.17 -2.43 2.57
N GLY A 176 12.48 -1.33 2.28
CA GLY A 176 12.21 -0.84 0.92
C GLY A 176 10.95 -1.43 0.30
N ASN A 177 10.70 -1.12 -0.97
CA ASN A 177 9.50 -1.49 -1.75
C ASN A 177 8.20 -1.08 -1.03
N ILE A 178 7.54 -2.00 -0.30
CA ILE A 178 6.23 -1.72 0.31
C ILE A 178 6.39 -1.25 1.74
N LEU A 179 6.10 0.02 1.95
CA LEU A 179 6.28 0.66 3.25
C LEU A 179 5.06 0.50 4.17
N ALA A 180 3.86 0.47 3.60
CA ALA A 180 2.60 0.42 4.34
C ALA A 180 1.46 -0.02 3.42
N HIS A 181 0.33 -0.36 4.03
CA HIS A 181 -0.94 -0.56 3.33
C HIS A 181 -2.11 -0.31 4.27
N ALA A 182 -3.29 -0.07 3.69
CA ALA A 182 -4.52 0.07 4.44
C ALA A 182 -5.70 -0.61 3.73
N PHE A 183 -6.74 -0.88 4.48
CA PHE A 183 -7.99 -1.43 3.99
C PHE A 183 -9.05 -0.33 3.86
N PRO A 184 -9.88 -0.37 2.82
CA PRO A 184 -10.99 0.56 2.71
C PRO A 184 -12.02 0.33 3.82
N PRO A 185 -12.92 1.30 4.09
CA PRO A 185 -13.99 1.15 5.08
C PRO A 185 -14.79 -0.13 4.93
N GLY A 186 -14.97 -0.88 6.01
CA GLY A 186 -15.68 -2.16 5.99
C GLY A 186 -15.63 -2.88 7.34
N PRO A 187 -16.24 -4.06 7.45
CA PRO A 187 -16.14 -4.89 8.65
C PRO A 187 -14.79 -5.59 8.76
N GLY A 188 -14.43 -6.02 9.96
CA GLY A 188 -13.22 -6.78 10.25
C GLY A 188 -11.96 -5.92 10.08
N LEU A 189 -11.11 -6.24 9.14
CA LEU A 189 -9.91 -5.46 8.78
C LEU A 189 -10.23 -4.14 8.05
N GLY A 190 -11.51 -3.88 7.73
CA GLY A 190 -11.89 -2.67 7.03
C GLY A 190 -11.53 -1.41 7.82
N GLY A 191 -10.77 -0.52 7.20
CA GLY A 191 -10.24 0.69 7.81
C GLY A 191 -8.85 0.53 8.45
N ASP A 192 -8.37 -0.67 8.70
CA ASP A 192 -7.09 -0.91 9.36
C ASP A 192 -5.89 -0.42 8.52
N VAL A 193 -4.86 0.04 9.24
CA VAL A 193 -3.65 0.63 8.65
C VAL A 193 -2.43 -0.06 9.22
N HIS A 194 -1.60 -0.63 8.34
CA HIS A 194 -0.39 -1.34 8.71
C HIS A 194 0.84 -0.68 8.10
N PHE A 195 1.89 -0.50 8.91
CA PHE A 195 3.19 0.03 8.52
C PHE A 195 4.24 -1.05 8.67
N ASP A 196 5.14 -1.17 7.68
CA ASP A 196 6.26 -2.10 7.80
C ASP A 196 7.22 -1.63 8.89
N LYS A 197 7.43 -2.50 9.89
CA LYS A 197 8.31 -2.24 11.02
C LYS A 197 9.80 -2.42 10.67
N ASP A 198 10.10 -2.99 9.50
CA ASP A 198 11.47 -3.12 9.01
C ASP A 198 11.95 -1.86 8.28
N GLU A 199 11.04 -0.91 8.04
CA GLU A 199 11.37 0.41 7.51
C GLU A 199 11.96 1.33 8.57
N TYR A 200 12.79 2.29 8.12
CA TYR A 200 13.30 3.34 8.99
C TYR A 200 12.37 4.55 8.97
N TRP A 201 11.56 4.69 10.02
CA TRP A 201 10.56 5.75 10.16
C TRP A 201 11.11 6.99 10.81
N THR A 202 10.81 8.17 10.25
CA THR A 202 11.25 9.47 10.79
C THR A 202 10.07 10.44 10.92
N ASP A 203 10.26 11.48 11.72
CA ASP A 203 9.31 12.61 11.82
C ASP A 203 9.59 13.72 10.77
N GLY A 204 10.44 13.45 9.79
CA GLY A 204 10.86 14.38 8.75
C GLY A 204 12.10 15.20 9.12
N SER A 205 12.68 15.01 10.29
CA SER A 205 13.90 15.70 10.74
C SER A 205 15.19 15.07 10.23
N SER A 206 15.13 13.87 9.67
CA SER A 206 16.27 13.10 9.19
C SER A 206 15.94 12.33 7.91
N LEU A 207 16.96 11.78 7.27
CA LEU A 207 16.79 10.85 6.15
C LEU A 207 16.02 9.61 6.64
N GLY A 208 15.12 9.10 5.79
CA GLY A 208 14.28 7.94 6.04
C GLY A 208 12.84 8.18 5.57
N ASN A 209 11.96 7.23 5.87
CA ASN A 209 10.57 7.30 5.46
C ASN A 209 9.79 8.25 6.38
N ASN A 210 9.24 9.32 5.82
CA ASN A 210 8.47 10.28 6.62
C ASN A 210 7.14 9.68 7.06
N PHE A 211 6.99 9.47 8.38
CA PHE A 211 5.81 8.82 8.94
C PHE A 211 4.53 9.67 8.79
N LEU A 212 4.62 11.01 8.83
CA LEU A 212 3.45 11.85 8.62
C LEU A 212 2.88 11.69 7.20
N TYR A 213 3.75 11.65 6.19
CA TYR A 213 3.32 11.45 4.80
C TYR A 213 2.65 10.08 4.65
N ALA A 214 3.33 9.00 5.05
CA ALA A 214 2.81 7.65 4.95
C ALA A 214 1.50 7.48 5.74
N ALA A 215 1.42 7.98 6.98
CA ALA A 215 0.21 7.92 7.79
C ALA A 215 -0.96 8.70 7.15
N THR A 216 -0.70 9.87 6.54
CA THR A 216 -1.75 10.63 5.86
C THR A 216 -2.24 9.88 4.61
N HIS A 217 -1.34 9.28 3.84
CA HIS A 217 -1.66 8.48 2.67
C HIS A 217 -2.52 7.26 3.05
N GLU A 218 -2.03 6.43 3.96
CA GLU A 218 -2.74 5.19 4.34
C GLU A 218 -4.10 5.48 4.99
N LEU A 219 -4.20 6.54 5.78
CA LEU A 219 -5.49 6.99 6.31
C LEU A 219 -6.44 7.48 5.20
N GLY A 220 -5.94 7.99 4.09
CA GLY A 220 -6.77 8.26 2.90
C GLY A 220 -7.44 6.99 2.37
N HIS A 221 -6.71 5.86 2.28
CA HIS A 221 -7.28 4.56 1.93
C HIS A 221 -8.27 4.06 2.97
N SER A 222 -7.92 4.18 4.25
CA SER A 222 -8.80 3.86 5.39
C SER A 222 -10.12 4.65 5.36
N LEU A 223 -10.12 5.80 4.69
CA LEU A 223 -11.31 6.63 4.45
C LEU A 223 -11.99 6.32 3.10
N GLY A 224 -11.48 5.40 2.29
CA GLY A 224 -12.10 4.96 1.04
C GLY A 224 -11.53 5.58 -0.24
N LEU A 225 -10.45 6.34 -0.16
CA LEU A 225 -9.76 6.85 -1.35
C LEU A 225 -8.95 5.74 -2.03
N SER A 226 -8.90 5.78 -3.34
CA SER A 226 -7.95 5.02 -4.16
C SER A 226 -6.69 5.85 -4.42
N HIS A 227 -5.67 5.24 -5.03
CA HIS A 227 -4.52 6.00 -5.51
C HIS A 227 -4.92 7.07 -6.52
N SER A 228 -4.26 8.21 -6.45
CA SER A 228 -4.29 9.26 -7.47
C SER A 228 -3.13 9.09 -8.46
N ASN A 229 -3.37 9.42 -9.72
CA ASN A 229 -2.32 9.50 -10.73
C ASN A 229 -1.63 10.89 -10.78
N ASN A 230 -2.06 11.82 -9.93
CA ASN A 230 -1.43 13.13 -9.80
C ASN A 230 -0.19 13.04 -8.88
N PRO A 231 1.03 13.28 -9.39
CA PRO A 231 2.26 13.12 -8.60
C PRO A 231 2.38 14.12 -7.43
N ASN A 232 1.54 15.16 -7.38
CA ASN A 232 1.52 16.12 -6.28
C ASN A 232 0.51 15.74 -5.18
N ALA A 233 -0.34 14.74 -5.40
CA ALA A 233 -1.31 14.28 -4.42
C ALA A 233 -0.65 13.43 -3.34
N VAL A 234 -1.15 13.52 -2.11
CA VAL A 234 -0.71 12.61 -1.04
C VAL A 234 -1.10 11.17 -1.36
N MET A 235 -2.21 10.97 -2.12
CA MET A 235 -2.66 9.65 -2.56
C MET A 235 -1.90 9.09 -3.77
N TYR A 236 -0.79 9.73 -4.21
CA TYR A 236 0.10 9.12 -5.21
C TYR A 236 0.82 7.90 -4.63
N PRO A 237 0.92 6.77 -5.37
CA PRO A 237 1.31 5.48 -4.78
C PRO A 237 2.75 5.38 -4.31
N THR A 238 3.66 6.20 -4.83
CA THR A 238 5.07 6.20 -4.41
C THR A 238 5.35 7.35 -3.46
N TYR A 239 6.14 7.08 -2.42
CA TYR A 239 6.51 8.08 -1.44
C TYR A 239 7.74 8.83 -1.90
N GLU A 240 7.56 10.04 -2.40
CA GLU A 240 8.67 10.94 -2.71
C GLU A 240 8.96 11.85 -1.51
N ILE A 241 10.24 12.16 -1.30
CA ILE A 241 10.66 13.06 -0.22
C ILE A 241 10.22 14.48 -0.60
N ALA A 242 9.14 14.96 0.01
CA ALA A 242 8.67 16.34 -0.12
C ALA A 242 9.20 17.19 1.04
N ASP A 243 9.19 18.51 0.87
CA ASP A 243 9.42 19.44 1.97
C ASP A 243 8.30 19.32 3.01
N PHE A 244 8.64 18.76 4.17
CA PHE A 244 7.68 18.43 5.23
C PHE A 244 7.26 19.62 6.10
N GLN A 245 7.91 20.77 5.98
CA GLN A 245 7.55 21.96 6.77
C GLN A 245 6.23 22.56 6.29
N SER A 246 5.90 22.40 5.00
CA SER A 246 4.68 22.90 4.37
C SER A 246 3.70 21.80 3.98
N PHE A 247 3.80 20.60 4.54
CA PHE A 247 2.98 19.46 4.17
C PHE A 247 1.48 19.70 4.36
N LYS A 248 0.73 19.61 3.28
CA LYS A 248 -0.74 19.75 3.21
C LYS A 248 -1.31 18.84 2.12
N LEU A 249 -2.59 18.55 2.21
CA LEU A 249 -3.32 17.85 1.15
C LEU A 249 -3.28 18.68 -0.15
N ALA A 250 -3.06 18.01 -1.28
CA ALA A 250 -3.20 18.65 -2.57
C ALA A 250 -4.70 18.86 -2.89
N ARG A 251 -4.96 19.71 -3.86
CA ARG A 251 -6.35 19.96 -4.31
C ARG A 251 -7.05 18.68 -4.77
N ASP A 252 -6.34 17.80 -5.42
CA ASP A 252 -6.79 16.49 -5.89
C ASP A 252 -7.27 15.60 -4.73
N ASP A 253 -6.50 15.55 -3.64
CA ASP A 253 -6.85 14.81 -2.42
C ASP A 253 -8.12 15.38 -1.78
N VAL A 254 -8.20 16.71 -1.68
CA VAL A 254 -9.33 17.42 -1.07
C VAL A 254 -10.61 17.21 -1.89
N GLU A 255 -10.55 17.37 -3.21
CA GLU A 255 -11.70 17.15 -4.09
C GLU A 255 -12.18 15.70 -4.02
N SER A 256 -11.26 14.73 -4.02
CA SER A 256 -11.58 13.31 -3.95
C SER A 256 -12.25 12.91 -2.63
N ILE A 257 -11.75 13.40 -1.49
CA ILE A 257 -12.34 13.06 -0.20
C ILE A 257 -13.69 13.77 0.02
N GLN A 258 -13.83 14.99 -0.49
CA GLN A 258 -15.10 15.74 -0.44
C GLN A 258 -16.17 15.13 -1.37
N GLU A 259 -15.80 14.49 -2.48
CA GLU A 259 -16.71 13.70 -3.31
C GLU A 259 -17.35 12.55 -2.54
N LEU A 260 -16.59 11.90 -1.62
CA LEU A 260 -17.10 10.79 -0.80
C LEU A 260 -18.00 11.25 0.36
N TYR A 261 -17.60 12.29 1.07
CA TYR A 261 -18.20 12.66 2.36
C TYR A 261 -18.90 14.01 2.37
N GLY A 262 -18.77 14.78 1.31
CA GLY A 262 -19.18 16.18 1.30
C GLY A 262 -18.14 17.10 1.97
N LYS A 263 -18.23 18.39 1.68
CA LYS A 263 -17.38 19.40 2.29
C LYS A 263 -17.80 19.65 3.75
N ARG A 264 -16.83 19.85 4.64
CA ARG A 264 -17.11 20.32 6.00
C ARG A 264 -17.77 21.71 5.93
N SER A 265 -18.96 21.82 6.51
CA SER A 265 -19.57 23.13 6.79
C SER A 265 -18.98 23.64 8.11
N ASP A 266 -18.58 24.89 8.11
CA ASP A 266 -18.08 25.61 9.28
C ASP A 266 -19.15 25.69 10.39
#